data_5de9e0f2e1211fcd81d18cd4c6fd59c8
#
_entry.id   5de9e0f2e1211fcd81d18cd4c6fd59c8
#
_cell.length_a   1.000
_cell.length_b   1.000
_cell.length_c   1.000
_cell.angle_alpha   90.00
_cell.angle_beta   90.00
_cell.angle_gamma   90.00
#
_symmetry.space_group_name_H-M   'P 1'
#
loop_
_entity.id
_entity.type
_entity.pdbx_description
1 polymer ?
#
loop_
_entity_poly.entity_id
_entity_poly.type
_entity_poly.pdbx_seq_one_letter_code
_entity_poly.pdbx_strand_id
1 'polypeptide(L)'
;MLDKIVYFLYVVRTGSFSVAARQYGISASAGSRWIIELEDNMGVSLLKRSTRKVVPTQAGLRLFERFDDVNSEIEDIFTEIQNLGNDDRGVIRIASTPLFAKNFLSQIVGEYLLDHPHVTFRVIETAFDMDHIDEIDFAIRAIAVYQGFQEKDSLLVKRSLLRYPLTACCAPSYIEMFSKPEVPEDLKRHNCLYASTLVGGNKWVFERDGEFTTVDIAQTVEVEDSQFLKTVALTGGGIAYLPVTLIKEELEDGRLVPVLDDYINSDFEFSLYFRPRKQMPVRCANFKDYLIKRVREISEEQI
;
A
#
# COMPACT_ATOMS: atom_id res chain seq x y z
N MET A 1 18.69 24.59 7.16
CA MET A 1 19.20 23.23 6.88
C MET A 1 18.06 22.22 6.89
N LEU A 2 17.34 22.08 8.01
CA LEU A 2 16.25 21.09 8.16
C LEU A 2 15.18 21.19 7.06
N ASP A 3 14.67 22.38 6.77
CA ASP A 3 13.66 22.58 5.70
C ASP A 3 14.11 22.05 4.33
N LYS A 4 15.40 22.18 4.01
CA LYS A 4 15.96 21.69 2.74
C LYS A 4 16.03 20.18 2.71
N ILE A 5 16.34 19.54 3.87
CA ILE A 5 16.33 18.09 4.00
C ILE A 5 14.89 17.58 3.87
N VAL A 6 13.95 18.17 4.58
CA VAL A 6 12.52 17.80 4.48
C VAL A 6 12.03 17.96 3.05
N TYR A 7 12.35 19.07 2.39
CA TYR A 7 12.01 19.26 0.98
C TYR A 7 12.65 18.19 0.08
N PHE A 8 13.90 17.81 0.33
CA PHE A 8 14.58 16.71 -0.37
C PHE A 8 13.82 15.39 -0.22
N LEU A 9 13.32 15.06 0.99
CA LEU A 9 12.49 13.85 1.20
C LEU A 9 11.22 13.89 0.32
N TYR A 10 10.56 15.04 0.22
CA TYR A 10 9.40 15.21 -0.69
C TYR A 10 9.78 14.99 -2.16
N VAL A 11 10.94 15.51 -2.59
CA VAL A 11 11.42 15.34 -3.97
C VAL A 11 11.71 13.86 -4.27
N VAL A 12 12.30 13.13 -3.34
CA VAL A 12 12.59 11.69 -3.51
C VAL A 12 11.29 10.89 -3.54
N ARG A 13 10.35 11.16 -2.63
CA ARG A 13 9.04 10.46 -2.55
C ARG A 13 8.20 10.67 -3.81
N THR A 14 8.16 11.90 -4.32
CA THR A 14 7.31 12.27 -5.47
C THR A 14 7.97 12.05 -6.82
N GLY A 15 9.30 11.89 -6.85
CA GLY A 15 10.08 11.84 -8.09
C GLY A 15 10.02 13.12 -8.94
N SER A 16 9.50 14.24 -8.38
CA SER A 16 9.22 15.47 -9.11
C SER A 16 9.44 16.73 -8.26
N PHE A 17 10.32 17.62 -8.74
CA PHE A 17 10.53 18.94 -8.12
C PHE A 17 9.26 19.78 -8.06
N SER A 18 8.46 19.75 -9.12
CA SER A 18 7.24 20.58 -9.22
C SER A 18 6.15 20.10 -8.27
N VAL A 19 5.97 18.79 -8.12
CA VAL A 19 5.00 18.20 -7.19
C VAL A 19 5.46 18.46 -5.75
N ALA A 20 6.72 18.20 -5.43
CA ALA A 20 7.29 18.45 -4.12
C ALA A 20 7.19 19.93 -3.71
N ALA A 21 7.49 20.86 -4.64
CA ALA A 21 7.41 22.29 -4.39
C ALA A 21 5.97 22.75 -4.07
N ARG A 22 4.99 22.19 -4.78
CA ARG A 22 3.58 22.46 -4.52
C ARG A 22 3.14 21.97 -3.15
N GLN A 23 3.53 20.74 -2.78
CA GLN A 23 3.23 20.17 -1.47
C GLN A 23 3.89 20.94 -0.34
N TYR A 24 5.11 21.43 -0.56
CA TYR A 24 5.85 22.19 0.44
C TYR A 24 5.46 23.69 0.49
N GLY A 25 4.68 24.16 -0.46
CA GLY A 25 4.21 25.56 -0.52
C GLY A 25 5.25 26.55 -1.01
N ILE A 26 6.20 26.13 -1.86
CA ILE A 26 7.23 26.98 -2.45
C ILE A 26 7.20 26.92 -3.99
N SER A 27 7.91 27.83 -4.66
CA SER A 27 8.06 27.74 -6.12
C SER A 27 9.05 26.63 -6.51
N ALA A 28 8.85 26.03 -7.70
CA ALA A 28 9.75 24.98 -8.21
C ALA A 28 11.21 25.49 -8.35
N SER A 29 11.40 26.77 -8.67
CA SER A 29 12.72 27.40 -8.74
C SER A 29 13.39 27.54 -7.37
N ALA A 30 12.61 27.88 -6.34
CA ALA A 30 13.11 27.92 -4.97
C ALA A 30 13.50 26.52 -4.47
N GLY A 31 12.65 25.53 -4.73
CA GLY A 31 12.93 24.13 -4.39
C GLY A 31 14.20 23.60 -5.07
N SER A 32 14.39 23.89 -6.36
CA SER A 32 15.60 23.48 -7.05
C SER A 32 16.87 24.12 -6.45
N ARG A 33 16.78 25.39 -6.04
CA ARG A 33 17.87 26.08 -5.34
C ARG A 33 18.17 25.45 -3.98
N TRP A 34 17.15 25.10 -3.23
CA TRP A 34 17.30 24.43 -1.94
C TRP A 34 18.06 23.11 -2.02
N ILE A 35 17.80 22.32 -3.07
CA ILE A 35 18.54 21.07 -3.28
C ILE A 35 20.01 21.36 -3.59
N ILE A 36 20.31 22.33 -4.46
CA ILE A 36 21.71 22.72 -4.76
C ILE A 36 22.43 23.14 -3.50
N GLU A 37 21.83 24.04 -2.71
CA GLU A 37 22.42 24.49 -1.45
C GLU A 37 22.58 23.36 -0.42
N LEU A 38 21.72 22.35 -0.43
CA LEU A 38 21.85 21.16 0.40
C LEU A 38 23.02 20.28 -0.04
N GLU A 39 23.15 20.02 -1.34
CA GLU A 39 24.24 19.27 -1.96
C GLU A 39 25.60 19.97 -1.70
N ASP A 40 25.65 21.30 -1.87
CA ASP A 40 26.85 22.13 -1.60
C ASP A 40 27.25 22.03 -0.13
N ASN A 41 26.32 22.12 0.81
CA ASN A 41 26.60 22.00 2.23
C ASN A 41 27.07 20.58 2.64
N MET A 42 26.64 19.54 1.94
CA MET A 42 27.06 18.17 2.22
C MET A 42 28.29 17.74 1.41
N GLY A 43 28.69 18.53 0.41
CA GLY A 43 29.83 18.24 -0.47
C GLY A 43 29.61 17.04 -1.39
N VAL A 44 28.35 16.57 -1.54
CA VAL A 44 28.00 15.40 -2.36
C VAL A 44 26.67 15.62 -3.07
N SER A 45 26.55 15.08 -4.28
CA SER A 45 25.27 15.10 -4.99
C SER A 45 24.32 14.08 -4.41
N LEU A 46 23.09 14.51 -4.11
CA LEU A 46 22.02 13.68 -3.55
C LEU A 46 21.05 13.18 -4.62
N LEU A 47 20.91 13.90 -5.73
CA LEU A 47 20.02 13.57 -6.82
C LEU A 47 20.78 13.46 -8.16
N LYS A 48 20.41 12.47 -8.97
CA LYS A 48 20.85 12.37 -10.37
C LYS A 48 19.95 13.27 -11.21
N ARG A 49 20.56 14.27 -11.88
CA ARG A 49 19.84 15.18 -12.77
C ARG A 49 19.61 14.50 -14.12
N SER A 50 18.43 13.95 -14.34
CA SER A 50 17.97 13.50 -15.64
C SER A 50 16.73 14.32 -16.03
N THR A 51 16.58 14.61 -17.33
CA THR A 51 15.48 15.45 -17.86
C THR A 51 14.11 14.80 -17.76
N ARG A 52 14.01 13.52 -17.36
CA ARG A 52 12.75 12.76 -17.34
C ARG A 52 12.33 12.21 -15.95
N LYS A 53 13.27 11.98 -15.03
CA LYS A 53 12.97 11.50 -13.67
C LYS A 53 14.03 12.00 -12.68
N VAL A 54 13.58 12.33 -11.49
CA VAL A 54 14.47 12.61 -10.34
C VAL A 54 14.74 11.29 -9.64
N VAL A 55 16.02 10.88 -9.60
CA VAL A 55 16.44 9.63 -8.98
C VAL A 55 17.51 9.95 -7.93
N PRO A 56 17.39 9.47 -6.69
CA PRO A 56 18.43 9.69 -5.67
C PRO A 56 19.74 8.97 -6.03
N THR A 57 20.87 9.54 -5.59
CA THR A 57 22.19 8.89 -5.57
C THR A 57 22.25 7.92 -4.39
N GLN A 58 23.34 7.16 -4.24
CA GLN A 58 23.56 6.33 -3.05
C GLN A 58 23.61 7.18 -1.77
N ALA A 59 24.23 8.39 -1.82
CA ALA A 59 24.22 9.33 -0.71
C ALA A 59 22.79 9.85 -0.43
N GLY A 60 22.02 10.15 -1.49
CA GLY A 60 20.63 10.56 -1.39
C GLY A 60 19.74 9.49 -0.77
N LEU A 61 19.89 8.21 -1.14
CA LEU A 61 19.15 7.10 -0.54
C LEU A 61 19.46 6.97 0.96
N ARG A 62 20.73 7.01 1.35
CA ARG A 62 21.12 6.97 2.76
C ARG A 62 20.58 8.14 3.58
N LEU A 63 20.60 9.35 3.00
CA LEU A 63 19.99 10.52 3.64
C LEU A 63 18.49 10.33 3.80
N PHE A 64 17.81 9.85 2.76
CA PHE A 64 16.38 9.58 2.77
C PHE A 64 16.01 8.58 3.87
N GLU A 65 16.63 7.40 3.88
CA GLU A 65 16.35 6.33 4.86
C GLU A 65 16.53 6.80 6.31
N ARG A 66 17.61 7.54 6.58
CA ARG A 66 17.91 7.98 7.94
C ARG A 66 17.08 9.16 8.42
N PHE A 67 16.74 10.10 7.54
CA PHE A 67 15.97 11.27 7.90
C PHE A 67 14.46 11.07 7.83
N ASP A 68 13.99 10.06 7.12
CA ASP A 68 12.56 9.76 7.06
C ASP A 68 12.03 9.36 8.44
N ASP A 69 12.78 8.52 9.17
CA ASP A 69 12.48 8.13 10.55
C ASP A 69 12.54 9.31 11.51
N VAL A 70 13.61 10.12 11.43
CA VAL A 70 13.79 11.32 12.29
C VAL A 70 12.71 12.37 12.03
N ASN A 71 12.33 12.58 10.78
CA ASN A 71 11.26 13.51 10.44
C ASN A 71 9.91 13.06 10.99
N SER A 72 9.63 11.75 10.95
CA SER A 72 8.45 11.17 11.57
C SER A 72 8.43 11.42 13.09
N GLU A 73 9.56 11.22 13.78
CA GLU A 73 9.68 11.43 15.23
C GLU A 73 9.49 12.90 15.62
N ILE A 74 10.07 13.83 14.85
CA ILE A 74 9.84 15.27 15.06
C ILE A 74 8.36 15.61 14.88
N GLU A 75 7.71 15.07 13.87
CA GLU A 75 6.29 15.25 13.64
C GLU A 75 5.44 14.66 14.78
N ASP A 76 5.84 13.54 15.36
CA ASP A 76 5.18 12.92 16.50
C ASP A 76 5.27 13.80 17.76
N ILE A 77 6.45 14.39 18.04
CA ILE A 77 6.65 15.35 19.15
C ILE A 77 5.76 16.58 18.97
N PHE A 78 5.67 17.16 17.76
CA PHE A 78 4.78 18.30 17.51
C PHE A 78 3.32 17.95 17.71
N THR A 79 2.90 16.70 17.37
CA THR A 79 1.55 16.21 17.61
C THR A 79 1.28 16.08 19.09
N GLU A 80 2.18 15.49 19.84
CA GLU A 80 2.07 15.35 21.29
C GLU A 80 1.87 16.71 21.97
N ILE A 81 2.69 17.70 21.62
CA ILE A 81 2.59 19.07 22.16
C ILE A 81 1.28 19.76 21.78
N GLN A 82 0.82 19.61 20.52
CA GLN A 82 -0.46 20.18 20.08
C GLN A 82 -1.66 19.51 20.73
N ASN A 83 -1.51 18.25 21.15
CA ASN A 83 -2.54 17.46 21.81
C ASN A 83 -2.75 17.85 23.28
N LEU A 84 -1.80 18.53 23.91
CA LEU A 84 -1.94 19.00 25.30
C LEU A 84 -3.09 19.99 25.53
N GLY A 85 -3.79 20.42 24.47
CA GLY A 85 -4.90 21.39 24.56
C GLY A 85 -6.17 21.01 23.78
N ASN A 86 -6.23 19.86 23.10
CA ASN A 86 -7.37 19.50 22.26
C ASN A 86 -8.01 18.15 22.63
N ASP A 87 -9.34 18.16 22.74
CA ASP A 87 -10.15 16.96 22.99
C ASP A 87 -9.99 15.93 21.87
N ASP A 88 -9.54 14.73 22.22
CA ASP A 88 -9.53 13.55 21.36
C ASP A 88 -10.95 12.99 21.22
N ARG A 89 -11.82 13.73 20.52
CA ARG A 89 -13.25 13.41 20.36
C ARG A 89 -13.68 13.51 18.90
N GLY A 90 -14.69 12.73 18.54
CA GLY A 90 -15.39 12.82 17.27
C GLY A 90 -15.25 11.60 16.38
N VAL A 91 -15.65 11.73 15.11
CA VAL A 91 -15.72 10.63 14.17
C VAL A 91 -14.40 10.50 13.40
N ILE A 92 -13.88 9.29 13.31
CA ILE A 92 -12.81 8.89 12.36
C ILE A 92 -13.45 8.07 11.26
N ARG A 93 -13.27 8.49 10.01
CA ARG A 93 -13.83 7.86 8.80
C ARG A 93 -12.75 7.13 8.06
N ILE A 94 -12.93 5.82 7.85
CA ILE A 94 -11.93 4.95 7.24
C ILE A 94 -12.59 4.18 6.09
N ALA A 95 -12.00 4.27 4.89
CA ALA A 95 -12.27 3.32 3.81
C ALA A 95 -11.16 2.27 3.79
N SER A 96 -11.53 1.00 3.73
CA SER A 96 -10.56 -0.09 3.78
C SER A 96 -10.97 -1.25 2.90
N THR A 97 -9.99 -1.94 2.32
CA THR A 97 -10.28 -3.23 1.69
C THR A 97 -10.82 -4.23 2.73
N PRO A 98 -11.79 -5.09 2.36
CA PRO A 98 -12.37 -6.07 3.29
C PRO A 98 -11.33 -6.94 3.99
N LEU A 99 -10.30 -7.37 3.26
CA LEU A 99 -9.23 -8.22 3.81
C LEU A 99 -8.48 -7.53 4.95
N PHE A 100 -8.09 -6.26 4.77
CA PHE A 100 -7.40 -5.52 5.82
C PHE A 100 -8.34 -5.17 6.98
N ALA A 101 -9.58 -4.79 6.67
CA ALA A 101 -10.57 -4.45 7.69
C ALA A 101 -10.79 -5.61 8.67
N LYS A 102 -10.94 -6.83 8.17
CA LYS A 102 -11.20 -8.03 8.97
C LYS A 102 -9.98 -8.52 9.75
N ASN A 103 -8.79 -8.52 9.12
CA ASN A 103 -7.61 -9.15 9.70
C ASN A 103 -6.81 -8.23 10.64
N PHE A 104 -6.93 -6.91 10.48
CA PHE A 104 -6.15 -5.93 11.25
C PHE A 104 -7.02 -4.83 11.87
N LEU A 105 -7.79 -4.10 11.05
CA LEU A 105 -8.46 -2.89 11.49
C LEU A 105 -9.50 -3.15 12.58
N SER A 106 -10.23 -4.26 12.51
CA SER A 106 -11.25 -4.63 13.49
C SER A 106 -10.68 -4.76 14.91
N GLN A 107 -9.54 -5.45 15.05
CA GLN A 107 -8.85 -5.58 16.33
C GLN A 107 -8.29 -4.23 16.79
N ILE A 108 -7.61 -3.50 15.90
CA ILE A 108 -6.99 -2.21 16.20
C ILE A 108 -8.03 -1.19 16.69
N VAL A 109 -9.19 -1.13 16.03
CA VAL A 109 -10.30 -0.25 16.45
C VAL A 109 -10.83 -0.66 17.80
N GLY A 110 -11.03 -1.98 18.02
CA GLY A 110 -11.51 -2.49 19.30
C GLY A 110 -10.60 -2.12 20.47
N GLU A 111 -9.28 -2.33 20.30
CA GLU A 111 -8.27 -1.97 21.30
C GLU A 111 -8.21 -0.45 21.52
N TYR A 112 -8.23 0.36 20.45
CA TYR A 112 -8.16 1.81 20.54
C TYR A 112 -9.33 2.42 21.32
N LEU A 113 -10.53 1.89 21.16
CA LEU A 113 -11.72 2.37 21.85
C LEU A 113 -11.67 2.20 23.37
N LEU A 114 -10.88 1.27 23.90
CA LEU A 114 -10.73 1.07 25.34
C LEU A 114 -10.10 2.31 26.01
N ASP A 115 -9.15 2.95 25.35
CA ASP A 115 -8.44 4.12 25.88
C ASP A 115 -9.02 5.46 25.36
N HIS A 116 -9.85 5.41 24.28
CA HIS A 116 -10.43 6.60 23.63
C HIS A 116 -11.96 6.54 23.53
N PRO A 117 -12.71 6.54 24.66
CA PRO A 117 -14.16 6.31 24.67
C PRO A 117 -14.99 7.39 23.99
N HIS A 118 -14.40 8.54 23.65
CA HIS A 118 -15.08 9.65 22.97
C HIS A 118 -14.84 9.69 21.45
N VAL A 119 -14.07 8.72 20.94
CA VAL A 119 -13.87 8.54 19.50
C VAL A 119 -14.94 7.60 18.94
N THR A 120 -15.45 7.93 17.76
CA THR A 120 -16.39 7.10 17.01
C THR A 120 -15.78 6.75 15.66
N PHE A 121 -15.92 5.50 15.23
CA PHE A 121 -15.45 5.06 13.93
C PHE A 121 -16.59 4.87 12.94
N ARG A 122 -16.36 5.26 11.69
CA ARG A 122 -17.17 4.90 10.54
C ARG A 122 -16.27 4.22 9.52
N VAL A 123 -16.43 2.92 9.37
CA VAL A 123 -15.63 2.09 8.45
C VAL A 123 -16.48 1.71 7.25
N ILE A 124 -15.93 1.88 6.06
CA ILE A 124 -16.52 1.47 4.78
C ILE A 124 -15.59 0.44 4.16
N GLU A 125 -16.09 -0.78 3.97
CA GLU A 125 -15.33 -1.84 3.30
C GLU A 125 -15.54 -1.75 1.79
N THR A 126 -14.56 -1.23 1.07
CA THR A 126 -14.64 -1.05 -0.39
C THR A 126 -13.26 -0.81 -1.03
N ALA A 127 -13.20 -1.02 -2.35
CA ALA A 127 -12.14 -0.48 -3.20
C ALA A 127 -12.36 1.04 -3.35
N PHE A 128 -11.82 1.81 -2.43
CA PHE A 128 -12.08 3.25 -2.38
C PHE A 128 -11.48 3.98 -3.59
N ASP A 129 -12.34 4.75 -4.28
CA ASP A 129 -11.89 5.69 -5.30
C ASP A 129 -11.32 6.96 -4.63
N MET A 130 -10.11 7.34 -5.04
CA MET A 130 -9.39 8.50 -4.48
C MET A 130 -10.09 9.83 -4.79
N ASP A 131 -11.02 9.86 -5.74
CA ASP A 131 -11.78 11.07 -6.08
C ASP A 131 -12.75 11.50 -4.96
N HIS A 132 -13.09 10.58 -4.02
CA HIS A 132 -13.95 10.85 -2.87
C HIS A 132 -13.22 10.97 -1.53
N ILE A 133 -11.91 11.23 -1.56
CA ILE A 133 -11.07 11.32 -0.36
C ILE A 133 -11.52 12.42 0.63
N ASP A 134 -12.29 13.40 0.18
CA ASP A 134 -12.78 14.49 1.03
C ASP A 134 -13.81 14.03 2.07
N GLU A 135 -14.42 12.86 1.88
CA GLU A 135 -15.42 12.29 2.77
C GLU A 135 -14.84 11.38 3.85
N ILE A 136 -13.54 11.03 3.74
CA ILE A 136 -12.85 10.12 4.66
C ILE A 136 -11.58 10.74 5.22
N ASP A 137 -11.13 10.23 6.36
CA ASP A 137 -9.88 10.62 7.01
C ASP A 137 -8.72 9.71 6.55
N PHE A 138 -8.99 8.40 6.35
CA PHE A 138 -8.02 7.39 5.96
C PHE A 138 -8.56 6.47 4.88
N ALA A 139 -7.72 6.17 3.87
CA ALA A 139 -7.96 5.08 2.94
C ALA A 139 -6.87 4.02 3.07
N ILE A 140 -7.27 2.75 3.26
CA ILE A 140 -6.36 1.62 3.27
C ILE A 140 -6.63 0.79 2.02
N ARG A 141 -5.65 0.78 1.11
CA ARG A 141 -5.78 0.16 -0.21
C ARG A 141 -4.80 -1.00 -0.37
N ALA A 142 -5.20 -2.00 -1.13
CA ALA A 142 -4.31 -3.04 -1.63
C ALA A 142 -3.80 -2.64 -3.01
N ILE A 143 -2.50 -2.68 -3.21
CA ILE A 143 -1.84 -2.23 -4.44
C ILE A 143 -0.94 -3.34 -4.94
N ALA A 144 -1.09 -3.71 -6.22
CA ALA A 144 -0.19 -4.66 -6.86
C ALA A 144 1.22 -4.05 -6.98
N VAL A 145 2.25 -4.82 -6.61
CA VAL A 145 3.64 -4.38 -6.66
C VAL A 145 4.39 -5.22 -7.69
N TYR A 146 4.59 -4.63 -8.87
CA TYR A 146 5.37 -5.26 -9.95
C TYR A 146 6.10 -4.20 -10.78
N GLN A 147 7.10 -4.63 -11.53
CA GLN A 147 7.89 -3.74 -12.36
C GLN A 147 7.02 -3.08 -13.45
N GLY A 148 7.07 -1.76 -13.51
CA GLY A 148 6.31 -0.97 -14.49
C GLY A 148 4.93 -0.49 -14.00
N PHE A 149 4.41 -0.98 -12.88
CA PHE A 149 3.21 -0.41 -12.28
C PHE A 149 3.53 0.96 -11.66
N GLN A 150 2.75 1.96 -12.05
CA GLN A 150 2.80 3.30 -11.47
C GLN A 150 1.41 3.70 -11.02
N GLU A 151 1.29 4.00 -9.75
CA GLU A 151 0.07 4.59 -9.23
C GLU A 151 -0.06 6.05 -9.70
N LYS A 152 -1.29 6.51 -9.89
CA LYS A 152 -1.55 7.91 -10.26
C LYS A 152 -1.07 8.84 -9.14
N ASP A 153 -0.48 9.97 -9.51
CA ASP A 153 -0.06 11.01 -8.56
C ASP A 153 -1.26 11.47 -7.70
N SER A 154 -1.04 11.51 -6.40
CA SER A 154 -2.02 11.95 -5.41
C SER A 154 -1.41 13.04 -4.50
N LEU A 155 -2.25 13.97 -4.04
CA LEU A 155 -1.88 14.97 -3.02
C LEU A 155 -1.86 14.39 -1.60
N LEU A 156 -2.20 13.12 -1.46
CA LEU A 156 -2.21 12.41 -0.18
C LEU A 156 -0.83 11.89 0.18
N VAL A 157 -0.59 11.76 1.47
CA VAL A 157 0.54 11.03 1.97
C VAL A 157 0.23 9.54 1.87
N LYS A 158 1.11 8.78 1.22
CA LYS A 158 1.07 7.33 1.16
C LYS A 158 2.06 6.77 2.18
N ARG A 159 1.64 5.79 2.96
CA ARG A 159 2.51 4.99 3.83
C ARG A 159 2.28 3.51 3.61
N SER A 160 3.33 2.78 3.27
CA SER A 160 3.31 1.32 3.22
C SER A 160 3.09 0.76 4.63
N LEU A 161 2.15 -0.17 4.77
CA LEU A 161 1.86 -0.87 6.02
C LEU A 161 2.45 -2.28 6.02
N LEU A 162 2.06 -3.11 5.04
CA LEU A 162 2.43 -4.52 4.94
C LEU A 162 2.57 -4.91 3.48
N ARG A 163 3.44 -5.89 3.21
CA ARG A 163 3.64 -6.46 1.88
C ARG A 163 3.60 -7.98 1.96
N TYR A 164 2.83 -8.60 1.08
CA TYR A 164 2.66 -10.04 1.02
C TYR A 164 2.74 -10.55 -0.41
N PRO A 165 3.26 -11.79 -0.61
CA PRO A 165 3.24 -12.43 -1.90
C PRO A 165 1.81 -12.85 -2.28
N LEU A 166 1.51 -12.75 -3.57
CA LEU A 166 0.32 -13.34 -4.19
C LEU A 166 0.70 -14.71 -4.77
N THR A 167 -0.29 -15.57 -4.94
CA THR A 167 -0.15 -16.81 -5.72
C THR A 167 -1.41 -17.10 -6.53
N ALA A 168 -1.22 -17.62 -7.73
CA ALA A 168 -2.30 -18.16 -8.54
C ALA A 168 -2.58 -19.59 -8.06
N CYS A 169 -3.83 -19.89 -7.69
CA CYS A 169 -4.21 -21.19 -7.14
C CYS A 169 -5.63 -21.59 -7.51
N CYS A 170 -5.92 -22.88 -7.44
CA CYS A 170 -7.26 -23.45 -7.63
C CYS A 170 -7.42 -24.77 -6.87
N ALA A 171 -8.65 -25.29 -6.78
CA ALA A 171 -8.88 -26.63 -6.26
C ALA A 171 -8.33 -27.71 -7.22
N PRO A 172 -7.86 -28.89 -6.71
CA PRO A 172 -7.47 -30.02 -7.55
C PRO A 172 -8.56 -30.43 -8.55
N SER A 173 -9.81 -30.42 -8.14
CA SER A 173 -10.97 -30.75 -9.01
C SER A 173 -11.10 -29.83 -10.23
N TYR A 174 -10.67 -28.58 -10.13
CA TYR A 174 -10.64 -27.68 -11.27
C TYR A 174 -9.63 -28.13 -12.33
N ILE A 175 -8.43 -28.54 -11.89
CA ILE A 175 -7.36 -29.03 -12.78
C ILE A 175 -7.77 -30.34 -13.47
N GLU A 176 -8.45 -31.25 -12.77
CA GLU A 176 -8.99 -32.48 -13.36
C GLU A 176 -9.99 -32.19 -14.49
N MET A 177 -10.73 -31.10 -14.40
CA MET A 177 -11.78 -30.76 -15.38
C MET A 177 -11.24 -29.90 -16.54
N PHE A 178 -10.32 -28.98 -16.28
CA PHE A 178 -9.88 -27.96 -17.24
C PHE A 178 -8.39 -28.00 -17.59
N SER A 179 -7.63 -29.00 -17.09
CA SER A 179 -6.18 -29.10 -17.12
C SER A 179 -5.44 -27.98 -16.33
N LYS A 180 -4.14 -28.16 -16.08
CA LYS A 180 -3.31 -27.18 -15.39
C LYS A 180 -2.75 -26.19 -16.46
N PRO A 181 -2.79 -24.86 -16.24
CA PRO A 181 -2.09 -23.94 -17.11
C PRO A 181 -0.57 -24.15 -17.01
N GLU A 182 0.12 -24.20 -18.14
CA GLU A 182 1.57 -24.43 -18.22
C GLU A 182 2.34 -23.10 -18.39
N VAL A 183 1.69 -22.11 -19.03
CA VAL A 183 2.24 -20.77 -19.22
C VAL A 183 1.19 -19.71 -18.83
N PRO A 184 1.62 -18.49 -18.45
CA PRO A 184 0.69 -17.44 -18.04
C PRO A 184 -0.40 -17.11 -19.05
N GLU A 185 -0.12 -17.22 -20.35
CA GLU A 185 -1.08 -16.98 -21.44
C GLU A 185 -2.25 -17.95 -21.44
N ASP A 186 -2.09 -19.14 -20.89
CA ASP A 186 -3.18 -20.15 -20.78
C ASP A 186 -4.31 -19.65 -19.90
N LEU A 187 -4.03 -18.76 -18.95
CA LEU A 187 -5.06 -18.14 -18.08
C LEU A 187 -6.19 -17.49 -18.86
N LYS A 188 -5.95 -17.06 -20.11
CA LYS A 188 -6.99 -16.51 -20.99
C LYS A 188 -8.09 -17.52 -21.36
N ARG A 189 -7.84 -18.82 -21.15
CA ARG A 189 -8.79 -19.92 -21.40
C ARG A 189 -9.40 -20.48 -20.15
N HIS A 190 -8.98 -19.96 -18.98
CA HIS A 190 -9.46 -20.38 -17.67
C HIS A 190 -10.45 -19.39 -17.07
N ASN A 191 -11.26 -19.87 -16.15
CA ASN A 191 -12.07 -19.01 -15.30
C ASN A 191 -11.15 -18.32 -14.29
N CYS A 192 -10.94 -17.02 -14.42
CA CYS A 192 -10.13 -16.25 -13.51
C CYS A 192 -11.00 -15.47 -12.53
N LEU A 193 -10.64 -15.55 -11.23
CA LEU A 193 -11.38 -14.94 -10.14
C LEU A 193 -10.64 -13.69 -9.69
N TYR A 194 -11.29 -12.54 -9.81
CA TYR A 194 -10.65 -11.23 -9.67
C TYR A 194 -11.14 -10.46 -8.44
N ALA A 195 -10.18 -9.96 -7.64
CA ALA A 195 -10.45 -9.04 -6.54
C ALA A 195 -10.33 -7.59 -7.04
N SER A 196 -11.45 -6.89 -7.20
CA SER A 196 -11.49 -5.50 -7.69
C SER A 196 -10.86 -4.50 -6.72
N THR A 197 -10.70 -4.86 -5.45
CA THR A 197 -10.01 -4.04 -4.46
C THR A 197 -8.48 -3.97 -4.63
N LEU A 198 -7.89 -4.87 -5.44
CA LEU A 198 -6.47 -4.84 -5.74
C LEU A 198 -6.21 -3.87 -6.89
N VAL A 199 -5.66 -2.71 -6.59
CA VAL A 199 -5.30 -1.71 -7.61
C VAL A 199 -4.24 -2.26 -8.55
N GLY A 200 -4.54 -2.28 -9.84
CA GLY A 200 -3.71 -2.91 -10.87
C GLY A 200 -3.85 -4.43 -10.95
N GLY A 201 -4.72 -5.04 -10.15
CA GLY A 201 -4.86 -6.50 -10.04
C GLY A 201 -5.62 -7.19 -11.16
N ASN A 202 -6.20 -6.46 -12.12
CA ASN A 202 -6.75 -7.03 -13.35
C ASN A 202 -5.68 -7.52 -14.34
N LYS A 203 -4.42 -7.16 -14.08
CA LYS A 203 -3.24 -7.65 -14.78
C LYS A 203 -2.47 -8.55 -13.85
N TRP A 204 -2.46 -9.83 -14.15
CA TRP A 204 -1.65 -10.77 -13.39
C TRP A 204 -0.24 -10.78 -13.96
N VAL A 205 0.75 -10.60 -13.11
CA VAL A 205 2.15 -10.49 -13.51
C VAL A 205 2.93 -11.66 -12.96
N PHE A 206 3.67 -12.30 -13.84
CA PHE A 206 4.50 -13.46 -13.56
C PHE A 206 5.93 -13.15 -14.02
N GLU A 207 6.90 -13.64 -13.26
CA GLU A 207 8.33 -13.51 -13.60
C GLU A 207 8.95 -14.90 -13.70
N ARG A 208 9.74 -15.11 -14.76
CA ARG A 208 10.59 -16.29 -14.92
C ARG A 208 11.89 -15.88 -15.58
N ASP A 209 13.02 -16.27 -14.98
CA ASP A 209 14.38 -15.99 -15.51
C ASP A 209 14.65 -14.49 -15.76
N GLY A 210 14.01 -13.59 -14.99
CA GLY A 210 14.11 -12.14 -15.13
C GLY A 210 13.22 -11.55 -16.23
N GLU A 211 12.43 -12.36 -16.91
CA GLU A 211 11.44 -11.90 -17.89
C GLU A 211 10.05 -11.81 -17.24
N PHE A 212 9.37 -10.68 -17.48
CA PHE A 212 8.04 -10.41 -16.96
C PHE A 212 6.97 -10.67 -18.01
N THR A 213 6.03 -11.54 -17.69
CA THR A 213 4.82 -11.77 -18.48
C THR A 213 3.62 -11.18 -17.79
N THR A 214 2.89 -10.32 -18.49
CA THR A 214 1.64 -9.73 -17.98
C THR A 214 0.46 -10.29 -18.74
N VAL A 215 -0.52 -10.82 -18.02
CA VAL A 215 -1.75 -11.38 -18.60
C VAL A 215 -2.94 -10.54 -18.19
N ASP A 216 -3.67 -10.02 -19.19
CA ASP A 216 -5.01 -9.47 -18.98
C ASP A 216 -5.99 -10.65 -18.87
N ILE A 217 -6.53 -10.86 -17.68
CA ILE A 217 -7.42 -12.00 -17.39
C ILE A 217 -8.85 -11.73 -17.84
N ALA A 218 -9.53 -12.81 -18.27
CA ALA A 218 -10.97 -12.79 -18.42
C ALA A 218 -11.62 -12.87 -17.03
N GLN A 219 -12.32 -11.82 -16.62
CA GLN A 219 -12.95 -11.72 -15.30
C GLN A 219 -14.25 -12.56 -15.27
N THR A 220 -14.15 -13.82 -14.85
CA THR A 220 -15.32 -14.68 -14.71
C THR A 220 -16.12 -14.34 -13.45
N VAL A 221 -15.42 -13.99 -12.37
CA VAL A 221 -16.02 -13.47 -11.13
C VAL A 221 -15.21 -12.25 -10.71
N GLU A 222 -15.90 -11.14 -10.47
CA GLU A 222 -15.34 -9.91 -9.91
C GLU A 222 -16.03 -9.60 -8.59
N VAL A 223 -15.25 -9.39 -7.53
CA VAL A 223 -15.76 -9.09 -6.20
C VAL A 223 -14.72 -8.29 -5.39
N GLU A 224 -15.16 -7.55 -4.38
CA GLU A 224 -14.27 -6.78 -3.52
C GLU A 224 -13.63 -7.63 -2.40
N ASP A 225 -14.26 -8.72 -1.99
CA ASP A 225 -13.80 -9.57 -0.88
C ASP A 225 -13.01 -10.79 -1.38
N SER A 226 -11.70 -10.82 -1.10
CA SER A 226 -10.84 -11.96 -1.43
C SER A 226 -11.23 -13.26 -0.74
N GLN A 227 -11.92 -13.19 0.42
CA GLN A 227 -12.43 -14.38 1.11
C GLN A 227 -13.54 -15.07 0.31
N PHE A 228 -14.36 -14.28 -0.40
CA PHE A 228 -15.35 -14.81 -1.33
C PHE A 228 -14.66 -15.58 -2.47
N LEU A 229 -13.61 -15.00 -3.07
CA LEU A 229 -12.84 -15.66 -4.15
C LEU A 229 -12.17 -16.95 -3.67
N LYS A 230 -11.63 -16.98 -2.45
CA LYS A 230 -11.08 -18.19 -1.83
C LYS A 230 -12.14 -19.31 -1.80
N THR A 231 -13.36 -18.99 -1.37
CA THR A 231 -14.45 -19.94 -1.32
C THR A 231 -14.83 -20.46 -2.72
N VAL A 232 -14.92 -19.57 -3.71
CA VAL A 232 -15.19 -19.98 -5.11
C VAL A 232 -14.07 -20.87 -5.65
N ALA A 233 -12.80 -20.55 -5.38
CA ALA A 233 -11.67 -21.36 -5.79
C ALA A 233 -11.72 -22.77 -5.17
N LEU A 234 -12.01 -22.87 -3.87
CA LEU A 234 -12.16 -24.14 -3.13
C LEU A 234 -13.26 -25.04 -3.69
N THR A 235 -14.32 -24.47 -4.22
CA THR A 235 -15.42 -25.23 -4.85
C THR A 235 -15.14 -25.62 -6.31
N GLY A 236 -13.94 -25.34 -6.83
CA GLY A 236 -13.56 -25.63 -8.21
C GLY A 236 -14.12 -24.64 -9.24
N GLY A 237 -14.47 -23.42 -8.83
CA GLY A 237 -15.06 -22.39 -9.71
C GLY A 237 -14.06 -21.70 -10.63
N GLY A 238 -12.75 -21.80 -10.36
CA GLY A 238 -11.73 -21.13 -11.18
C GLY A 238 -10.37 -20.99 -10.50
N ILE A 239 -9.48 -20.29 -11.18
CA ILE A 239 -8.14 -19.90 -10.68
C ILE A 239 -8.25 -18.54 -10.03
N ALA A 240 -7.86 -18.44 -8.76
CA ALA A 240 -7.80 -17.20 -8.01
C ALA A 240 -6.35 -16.72 -7.84
N TYR A 241 -6.15 -15.40 -7.79
CA TYR A 241 -4.85 -14.77 -7.50
C TYR A 241 -4.95 -14.12 -6.12
N LEU A 242 -4.47 -14.83 -5.10
CA LEU A 242 -4.75 -14.54 -3.69
C LEU A 242 -3.46 -14.35 -2.88
N PRO A 243 -3.53 -13.55 -1.79
CA PRO A 243 -2.47 -13.49 -0.79
C PRO A 243 -2.17 -14.87 -0.21
N VAL A 244 -0.91 -15.25 -0.18
CA VAL A 244 -0.47 -16.53 0.41
C VAL A 244 -0.93 -16.64 1.87
N THR A 245 -0.88 -15.53 2.62
CA THR A 245 -1.34 -15.49 4.02
C THR A 245 -2.83 -15.79 4.20
N LEU A 246 -3.66 -15.52 3.18
CA LEU A 246 -5.10 -15.81 3.23
C LEU A 246 -5.41 -17.30 3.04
N ILE A 247 -4.54 -18.02 2.34
CA ILE A 247 -4.79 -19.40 1.88
C ILE A 247 -3.73 -20.40 2.36
N LYS A 248 -2.94 -20.01 3.39
CA LYS A 248 -1.83 -20.81 3.91
C LYS A 248 -2.29 -22.24 4.29
N GLU A 249 -3.37 -22.34 5.06
CA GLU A 249 -3.91 -23.63 5.50
C GLU A 249 -4.37 -24.49 4.30
N GLU A 250 -5.04 -23.89 3.33
CA GLU A 250 -5.56 -24.60 2.16
C GLU A 250 -4.45 -25.05 1.21
N LEU A 251 -3.32 -24.33 1.18
CA LEU A 251 -2.13 -24.80 0.46
C LEU A 251 -1.42 -25.94 1.20
N GLU A 252 -1.33 -25.86 2.53
CA GLU A 252 -0.68 -26.90 3.37
C GLU A 252 -1.46 -28.23 3.35
N ASP A 253 -2.80 -28.18 3.36
CA ASP A 253 -3.65 -29.39 3.35
C ASP A 253 -4.04 -29.83 1.94
N GLY A 254 -3.64 -29.14 0.90
CA GLY A 254 -3.84 -29.50 -0.50
C GLY A 254 -5.25 -29.23 -1.04
N ARG A 255 -6.13 -28.53 -0.31
CA ARG A 255 -7.44 -28.11 -0.81
C ARG A 255 -7.33 -27.06 -1.92
N LEU A 256 -6.29 -26.25 -1.88
CA LEU A 256 -5.83 -25.40 -2.98
C LEU A 256 -4.43 -25.81 -3.38
N VAL A 257 -4.17 -25.81 -4.68
CA VAL A 257 -2.85 -26.07 -5.24
C VAL A 257 -2.40 -24.89 -6.08
N PRO A 258 -1.12 -24.51 -6.03
CA PRO A 258 -0.60 -23.46 -6.86
C PRO A 258 -0.58 -23.89 -8.33
N VAL A 259 -0.81 -22.92 -9.20
CA VAL A 259 -0.63 -23.06 -10.65
C VAL A 259 0.46 -22.10 -11.09
N LEU A 260 1.18 -22.43 -12.17
CA LEU A 260 2.33 -21.65 -12.66
C LEU A 260 3.42 -21.49 -11.59
N ASP A 261 3.66 -22.55 -10.85
CA ASP A 261 4.59 -22.61 -9.72
C ASP A 261 6.07 -22.42 -10.12
N ASP A 262 6.40 -22.59 -11.42
CA ASP A 262 7.71 -22.24 -11.99
C ASP A 262 7.91 -20.72 -12.20
N TYR A 263 6.88 -19.92 -11.93
CA TYR A 263 6.90 -18.48 -12.07
C TYR A 263 6.82 -17.79 -10.70
N ILE A 264 7.57 -16.71 -10.54
CA ILE A 264 7.45 -15.82 -9.39
C ILE A 264 6.21 -14.95 -9.62
N ASN A 265 5.31 -14.95 -8.67
CA ASN A 265 4.12 -14.11 -8.69
C ASN A 265 4.44 -12.69 -8.17
N SER A 266 3.60 -11.72 -8.51
CA SER A 266 3.73 -10.38 -7.95
C SER A 266 3.38 -10.35 -6.47
N ASP A 267 3.88 -9.33 -5.79
CA ASP A 267 3.43 -9.00 -4.44
C ASP A 267 2.25 -8.02 -4.48
N PHE A 268 1.58 -7.87 -3.35
CA PHE A 268 0.72 -6.74 -3.09
C PHE A 268 1.12 -6.05 -1.78
N GLU A 269 0.79 -4.77 -1.70
CA GLU A 269 1.08 -3.92 -0.56
C GLU A 269 -0.21 -3.31 -0.02
N PHE A 270 -0.43 -3.42 1.30
CA PHE A 270 -1.38 -2.55 1.97
C PHE A 270 -0.74 -1.20 2.24
N SER A 271 -1.37 -0.15 1.70
CA SER A 271 -0.91 1.23 1.87
C SER A 271 -1.99 2.08 2.51
N LEU A 272 -1.60 2.88 3.49
CA LEU A 272 -2.43 3.88 4.16
C LEU A 272 -2.27 5.22 3.43
N TYR A 273 -3.40 5.83 3.08
CA TYR A 273 -3.47 7.16 2.48
C TYR A 273 -4.19 8.11 3.42
N PHE A 274 -3.63 9.30 3.58
CA PHE A 274 -4.20 10.34 4.45
C PHE A 274 -3.74 11.73 4.01
N ARG A 275 -4.45 12.77 4.48
CA ARG A 275 -4.07 14.16 4.21
C ARG A 275 -2.81 14.55 4.95
N PRO A 276 -2.00 15.49 4.40
CA PRO A 276 -0.87 16.05 5.13
C PRO A 276 -1.28 16.57 6.52
N ARG A 277 -0.41 16.40 7.50
CA ARG A 277 -0.64 16.67 8.92
C ARG A 277 -1.27 18.03 9.26
N LYS A 278 -0.88 19.09 8.56
CA LYS A 278 -1.45 20.45 8.78
C LYS A 278 -2.97 20.52 8.61
N GLN A 279 -3.57 19.50 7.98
CA GLN A 279 -5.01 19.41 7.70
C GLN A 279 -5.68 18.27 8.46
N MET A 280 -4.95 17.59 9.36
CA MET A 280 -5.44 16.41 10.07
C MET A 280 -5.89 16.77 11.48
N PRO A 281 -7.12 16.41 11.89
CA PRO A 281 -7.58 16.55 13.27
C PRO A 281 -6.72 15.70 14.22
N VAL A 282 -6.60 16.16 15.48
CA VAL A 282 -5.81 15.50 16.53
C VAL A 282 -6.18 14.02 16.69
N ARG A 283 -7.47 13.70 16.80
CA ARG A 283 -7.95 12.31 16.91
C ARG A 283 -7.47 11.42 15.76
N CYS A 284 -7.40 11.99 14.55
CA CYS A 284 -6.91 11.26 13.37
C CYS A 284 -5.39 11.06 13.43
N ALA A 285 -4.63 12.05 13.90
CA ALA A 285 -3.18 11.93 14.06
C ALA A 285 -2.84 10.83 15.08
N ASN A 286 -3.50 10.83 16.24
CA ASN A 286 -3.32 9.82 17.29
C ASN A 286 -3.66 8.42 16.79
N PHE A 287 -4.82 8.26 16.16
CA PHE A 287 -5.23 6.96 15.62
C PHE A 287 -4.29 6.47 14.51
N LYS A 288 -3.82 7.35 13.61
CA LYS A 288 -2.85 7.00 12.56
C LYS A 288 -1.59 6.37 13.16
N ASP A 289 -1.02 7.02 14.17
CA ASP A 289 0.24 6.57 14.78
C ASP A 289 0.02 5.25 15.52
N TYR A 290 -1.09 5.11 16.23
CA TYR A 290 -1.50 3.86 16.85
C TYR A 290 -1.69 2.73 15.82
N LEU A 291 -2.42 2.98 14.74
CA LEU A 291 -2.67 2.02 13.66
C LEU A 291 -1.36 1.50 13.05
N ILE A 292 -0.44 2.41 12.70
CA ILE A 292 0.84 2.04 12.09
C ILE A 292 1.66 1.15 13.03
N LYS A 293 1.70 1.48 14.32
CA LYS A 293 2.40 0.69 15.35
C LYS A 293 1.77 -0.70 15.49
N ARG A 294 0.43 -0.76 15.68
CA ARG A 294 -0.26 -2.03 15.94
C ARG A 294 -0.25 -2.98 14.74
N VAL A 295 -0.34 -2.45 13.51
CA VAL A 295 -0.21 -3.28 12.30
C VAL A 295 1.12 -4.04 12.28
N ARG A 296 2.22 -3.40 12.64
CA ARG A 296 3.54 -4.05 12.73
C ARG A 296 3.55 -5.16 13.78
N GLU A 297 3.08 -4.83 14.99
CA GLU A 297 3.02 -5.78 16.10
C GLU A 297 2.18 -7.02 15.75
N ILE A 298 0.96 -6.84 15.22
CA ILE A 298 0.09 -7.95 14.80
C ILE A 298 0.74 -8.78 13.70
N SER A 299 1.42 -8.15 12.73
CA SER A 299 2.08 -8.89 11.64
C SER A 299 3.25 -9.74 12.13
N GLU A 300 3.98 -9.28 13.15
CA GLU A 300 5.07 -10.03 13.78
C GLU A 300 4.55 -11.23 14.61
N GLU A 301 3.34 -11.12 15.18
CA GLU A 301 2.69 -12.21 15.92
C GLU A 301 2.14 -13.34 15.00
N GLN A 302 1.95 -13.05 13.70
CA GLN A 302 1.38 -13.99 12.72
C GLN A 302 2.43 -14.75 11.91
N ILE A 303 3.72 -14.43 12.05
CA ILE A 303 4.86 -15.09 11.40
C ILE A 303 5.36 -16.23 12.28
#